data_ad4e391ed96cf2e17ac0bbd4862a876d
#
_entry.id   ad4e391ed96cf2e17ac0bbd4862a876d
#
_cell.length_a   1.000
_cell.length_b   1.000
_cell.length_c   1.000
_cell.angle_alpha   90.00
_cell.angle_beta   90.00
_cell.angle_gamma   90.00
#
_symmetry.space_group_name_H-M   'P 1'
#
loop_
_entity.id
_entity.type
_entity.pdbx_description
1 polymer ?
#
loop_
_entity_poly.entity_id
_entity_poly.type
_entity_poly.pdbx_seq_one_letter_code
_entity_poly.pdbx_strand_id
1 'polypeptide(L)'
;MEIDKNLKGHALAFTANVMWGLMSPIGKSALAEFSALSVTTFRMVGAAAAFWILSAFCKQEQVGHRDMVKIFFASLFALVFNQGIFIFGLSLTSPIDASIVTTTSPIITMIVAA
;
A
#
# COMPACT_ATOMS: atom_id res chain seq x y z
N MET A 1 17.44 23.47 -12.41
CA MET A 1 17.69 22.03 -12.20
C MET A 1 17.21 21.49 -10.84
N GLU A 2 17.45 22.17 -9.73
CA GLU A 2 16.89 21.75 -8.44
C GLU A 2 15.37 21.89 -8.35
N ILE A 3 14.82 22.95 -8.93
CA ILE A 3 13.38 23.19 -8.98
C ILE A 3 12.64 22.07 -9.72
N ASP A 4 13.22 21.56 -10.81
CA ASP A 4 12.62 20.46 -11.58
C ASP A 4 12.61 19.12 -10.81
N LYS A 5 13.62 18.85 -10.00
CA LYS A 5 13.68 17.66 -9.16
C LYS A 5 12.66 17.72 -8.02
N ASN A 6 12.54 18.88 -7.38
CA ASN A 6 11.56 19.12 -6.34
C ASN A 6 10.14 19.05 -6.89
N LEU A 7 9.89 19.65 -8.05
CA LEU A 7 8.60 19.60 -8.71
C LEU A 7 8.20 18.18 -9.10
N LYS A 8 9.14 17.39 -9.62
CA LYS A 8 8.94 15.95 -9.88
C LYS A 8 8.62 15.18 -8.60
N GLY A 9 9.34 15.43 -7.53
CA GLY A 9 9.09 14.82 -6.23
C GLY A 9 7.68 15.13 -5.71
N HIS A 10 7.27 16.37 -5.76
CA HIS A 10 5.92 16.79 -5.36
C HIS A 10 4.83 16.21 -6.26
N ALA A 11 5.03 16.16 -7.56
CA ALA A 11 4.09 15.56 -8.50
C ALA A 11 3.92 14.06 -8.25
N LEU A 12 5.00 13.34 -8.01
CA LEU A 12 4.97 11.91 -7.67
C LEU A 12 4.28 11.65 -6.33
N ALA A 13 4.57 12.46 -5.32
CA ALA A 13 3.93 12.37 -4.02
C ALA A 13 2.42 12.68 -4.12
N PHE A 14 2.03 13.68 -4.89
CA PHE A 14 0.62 14.01 -5.14
C PHE A 14 -0.10 12.85 -5.84
N THR A 15 0.50 12.29 -6.88
CA THR A 15 -0.06 11.15 -7.62
C THR A 15 -0.22 9.92 -6.70
N ALA A 16 0.78 9.62 -5.89
CA ALA A 16 0.71 8.53 -4.92
C ALA A 16 -0.42 8.72 -3.91
N ASN A 17 -0.61 9.94 -3.40
CA ASN A 17 -1.70 10.27 -2.47
C ASN A 17 -3.09 10.17 -3.14
N VAL A 18 -3.22 10.60 -4.39
CA VAL A 18 -4.47 10.44 -5.15
C VAL A 18 -4.79 8.95 -5.35
N MET A 19 -3.81 8.15 -5.75
CA MET A 19 -3.98 6.70 -5.90
C MET A 19 -4.35 6.04 -4.57
N TRP A 20 -3.73 6.46 -3.48
CA TRP A 20 -4.04 5.98 -2.14
C TRP A 20 -5.48 6.33 -1.73
N GLY A 21 -5.92 7.56 -1.98
CA GLY A 21 -7.28 8.02 -1.69
C GLY A 21 -8.36 7.29 -2.47
N LEU A 22 -8.08 6.91 -3.72
CA LEU A 22 -8.98 6.12 -4.55
C LEU A 22 -9.11 4.66 -4.09
N MET A 23 -8.21 4.19 -3.25
CA MET A 23 -8.20 2.81 -2.78
C MET A 23 -9.46 2.44 -2.01
N SER A 24 -9.98 3.33 -1.16
CA SER A 24 -11.19 3.06 -0.35
C SER A 24 -12.47 2.90 -1.18
N PRO A 25 -12.82 3.83 -2.08
CA PRO A 25 -14.03 3.68 -2.91
C PRO A 25 -13.92 2.52 -3.90
N ILE A 26 -12.76 2.33 -4.53
CA ILE A 26 -12.54 1.21 -5.46
C ILE A 26 -12.56 -0.13 -4.71
N GLY A 27 -11.93 -0.19 -3.54
CA GLY A 27 -11.95 -1.37 -2.68
C GLY A 27 -13.37 -1.74 -2.24
N LYS A 28 -14.19 -0.76 -1.88
CA LYS A 28 -15.58 -1.00 -1.50
C LYS A 28 -16.44 -1.50 -2.68
N SER A 29 -16.23 -0.95 -3.87
CA SER A 29 -16.92 -1.44 -5.08
C SER A 29 -16.54 -2.88 -5.41
N ALA A 30 -15.26 -3.23 -5.26
CA ALA A 30 -14.80 -4.61 -5.43
C ALA A 30 -15.41 -5.57 -4.38
N LEU A 31 -15.57 -5.10 -3.14
CA LEU A 31 -16.17 -5.87 -2.05
C LEU A 31 -17.69 -6.12 -2.23
N ALA A 32 -18.35 -5.39 -3.10
CA ALA A 32 -19.74 -5.64 -3.45
C ALA A 32 -19.90 -6.93 -4.26
N GLU A 33 -18.89 -7.28 -5.05
CA GLU A 33 -18.91 -8.47 -5.94
C GLU A 33 -18.06 -9.63 -5.39
N PHE A 34 -17.01 -9.32 -4.63
CA PHE A 34 -16.03 -10.29 -4.15
C PHE A 34 -15.90 -10.25 -2.63
N SER A 35 -15.54 -11.38 -2.04
CA SER A 35 -15.22 -11.42 -0.60
C SER A 35 -13.92 -10.64 -0.29
N ALA A 36 -13.79 -10.17 0.95
CA ALA A 36 -12.60 -9.44 1.41
C ALA A 36 -11.31 -10.24 1.19
N LEU A 37 -11.36 -11.55 1.38
CA LEU A 37 -10.23 -12.43 1.15
C LEU A 37 -9.82 -12.49 -0.33
N SER A 38 -10.79 -12.60 -1.22
CA SER A 38 -10.56 -12.61 -2.68
C SER A 38 -9.96 -11.30 -3.16
N VAL A 39 -10.50 -10.17 -2.72
CA VAL A 39 -9.99 -8.83 -3.07
C VAL A 39 -8.54 -8.68 -2.61
N THR A 40 -8.24 -9.07 -1.37
CA THR A 40 -6.88 -9.02 -0.83
C THR A 40 -5.92 -9.88 -1.64
N THR A 41 -6.31 -11.11 -1.96
CA THR A 41 -5.49 -12.04 -2.75
C THR A 41 -5.21 -11.49 -4.15
N PHE A 42 -6.24 -11.01 -4.86
CA PHE A 42 -6.05 -10.41 -6.19
C PHE A 42 -5.14 -9.20 -6.16
N ARG A 43 -5.25 -8.35 -5.14
CA ARG A 43 -4.37 -7.19 -4.97
C ARG A 43 -2.93 -7.60 -4.73
N MET A 44 -2.70 -8.60 -3.87
CA MET A 44 -1.35 -9.09 -3.58
C MET A 44 -0.69 -9.73 -4.80
N VAL A 45 -1.42 -10.59 -5.51
CA VAL A 45 -0.93 -11.23 -6.74
C VAL A 45 -0.66 -10.20 -7.84
N GLY A 46 -1.58 -9.26 -8.05
CA GLY A 46 -1.42 -8.19 -9.03
C GLY A 46 -0.24 -7.28 -8.72
N ALA A 47 -0.07 -6.88 -7.47
CA ALA A 47 1.07 -6.09 -7.04
C ALA A 47 2.39 -6.85 -7.19
N ALA A 48 2.45 -8.11 -6.80
CA ALA A 48 3.63 -8.96 -6.96
C ALA A 48 4.03 -9.11 -8.43
N ALA A 49 3.08 -9.35 -9.30
CA ALA A 49 3.32 -9.44 -10.75
C ALA A 49 3.82 -8.11 -11.32
N ALA A 50 3.20 -6.99 -10.95
CA ALA A 50 3.62 -5.66 -11.39
C ALA A 50 5.05 -5.33 -10.94
N PHE A 51 5.37 -5.58 -9.66
CA PHE A 51 6.72 -5.35 -9.16
C PHE A 51 7.75 -6.30 -9.79
N TRP A 52 7.39 -7.52 -10.10
CA TRP A 52 8.27 -8.46 -10.80
C TRP A 52 8.61 -7.98 -12.21
N ILE A 53 7.62 -7.51 -12.95
CA ILE A 53 7.80 -6.91 -14.27
C ILE A 53 8.68 -5.67 -14.17
N LEU A 54 8.41 -4.77 -13.23
CA LEU A 54 9.22 -3.57 -13.02
C LEU A 54 10.65 -3.90 -12.63
N SER A 55 10.88 -4.93 -11.82
CA SER A 55 12.23 -5.34 -11.40
C SER A 55 13.10 -5.81 -12.58
N ALA A 56 12.47 -6.33 -13.64
CA ALA A 56 13.19 -6.72 -14.85
C ALA A 56 13.79 -5.51 -15.60
N PHE A 57 13.21 -4.32 -15.42
CA PHE A 57 13.70 -3.07 -16.02
C PHE A 57 14.62 -2.27 -15.10
N CYS A 58 14.71 -2.63 -13.84
CA CYS A 58 15.58 -1.96 -12.85
C CYS A 58 16.90 -2.71 -12.69
N LYS A 59 17.97 -1.98 -12.36
CA LYS A 59 19.24 -2.61 -11.96
C LYS A 59 19.02 -3.43 -10.70
N GLN A 60 19.30 -4.71 -10.79
CA GLN A 60 19.24 -5.60 -9.63
C GLN A 60 20.42 -5.36 -8.71
N GLU A 61 20.13 -4.90 -7.49
CA GLU A 61 21.13 -4.89 -6.41
C GLU A 61 21.17 -6.27 -5.77
N GLN A 62 22.38 -6.74 -5.50
CA GLN A 62 22.56 -8.00 -4.77
C GLN A 62 22.30 -7.78 -3.29
N VAL A 63 21.15 -8.24 -2.82
CA VAL A 63 20.79 -8.20 -1.41
C VAL A 63 21.30 -9.48 -0.74
N GLY A 64 21.95 -9.33 0.42
CA GLY A 64 22.42 -10.47 1.21
C GLY A 64 21.25 -11.38 1.63
N HIS A 65 21.48 -12.69 1.63
CA HIS A 65 20.44 -13.67 1.97
C HIS A 65 19.79 -13.42 3.34
N ARG A 66 20.57 -12.94 4.29
CA ARG A 66 20.11 -12.60 5.65
C ARG A 66 19.12 -11.42 5.66
N ASP A 67 19.37 -10.42 4.80
CA ASP A 67 18.50 -9.27 4.69
C ASP A 67 17.24 -9.60 3.88
N MET A 68 17.35 -10.50 2.91
CA MET A 68 16.21 -11.04 2.17
C MET A 68 15.18 -11.69 3.11
N VAL A 69 15.64 -12.50 4.08
CA VAL A 69 14.77 -13.13 5.07
C VAL A 69 14.08 -12.08 5.95
N LYS A 70 14.81 -11.06 6.40
CA LYS A 70 14.24 -9.96 7.19
C LYS A 70 13.18 -9.19 6.41
N ILE A 71 13.47 -8.87 5.15
CA ILE A 71 12.53 -8.18 4.25
C ILE A 71 11.28 -9.05 4.03
N PHE A 72 11.44 -10.34 3.86
CA PHE A 72 10.30 -11.27 3.72
C PHE A 72 9.36 -11.21 4.92
N PHE A 73 9.89 -11.34 6.14
CA PHE A 73 9.06 -11.26 7.35
C PHE A 73 8.47 -9.87 7.55
N ALA A 74 9.24 -8.81 7.32
CA ALA A 74 8.75 -7.45 7.41
C ALA A 74 7.61 -7.19 6.40
N SER A 75 7.73 -7.68 5.18
CA SER A 75 6.68 -7.54 4.17
C SER A 75 5.43 -8.36 4.49
N LEU A 76 5.61 -9.55 5.07
CA LEU A 76 4.50 -10.38 5.50
C LEU A 76 3.63 -9.65 6.55
N PHE A 77 4.25 -9.03 7.55
CA PHE A 77 3.53 -8.26 8.56
C PHE A 77 3.00 -6.93 8.01
N ALA A 78 3.82 -6.17 7.30
CA ALA A 78 3.46 -4.83 6.84
C ALA A 78 2.44 -4.85 5.69
N LEU A 79 2.49 -5.82 4.80
CA LEU A 79 1.60 -5.88 3.64
C LEU A 79 0.44 -6.84 3.85
N VAL A 80 0.71 -8.10 4.16
CA VAL A 80 -0.35 -9.11 4.21
C VAL A 80 -1.31 -8.85 5.38
N PHE A 81 -0.79 -8.71 6.60
CA PHE A 81 -1.64 -8.47 7.76
C PHE A 81 -2.29 -7.09 7.71
N ASN A 82 -1.53 -6.05 7.42
CA ASN A 82 -2.05 -4.68 7.38
C ASN A 82 -3.13 -4.54 6.29
N GLN A 83 -2.84 -4.94 5.07
CA GLN A 83 -3.79 -4.84 3.96
C GLN A 83 -4.99 -5.78 4.14
N GLY A 84 -4.77 -6.98 4.65
CA GLY A 84 -5.85 -7.92 4.94
C GLY A 84 -6.81 -7.38 5.98
N ILE A 85 -6.31 -6.86 7.09
CA ILE A 85 -7.11 -6.23 8.15
C ILE A 85 -7.82 -4.98 7.62
N PHE A 86 -7.15 -4.15 6.82
CA PHE A 86 -7.76 -2.97 6.22
C PHE A 86 -8.94 -3.33 5.31
N ILE A 87 -8.75 -4.27 4.40
CA ILE A 87 -9.83 -4.71 3.48
C ILE A 87 -10.96 -5.39 4.24
N PHE A 88 -10.65 -6.17 5.25
CA PHE A 88 -11.67 -6.76 6.11
C PHE A 88 -12.46 -5.68 6.85
N GLY A 89 -11.79 -4.69 7.43
CA GLY A 89 -12.43 -3.54 8.06
C GLY A 89 -13.29 -2.75 7.06
N LEU A 90 -12.81 -2.53 5.84
CA LEU A 90 -13.55 -1.85 4.78
C LEU A 90 -14.81 -2.63 4.36
N SER A 91 -14.83 -3.95 4.47
CA SER A 91 -16.03 -4.75 4.20
C SER A 91 -17.16 -4.46 5.19
N LEU A 92 -16.80 -4.13 6.44
CA LEU A 92 -17.72 -3.89 7.54
C LEU A 92 -18.15 -2.41 7.70
N THR A 93 -17.48 -1.48 7.01
CA THR A 93 -17.69 -0.04 7.18
C THR A 93 -17.88 0.67 5.84
N SER A 94 -18.15 1.97 5.89
CA SER A 94 -18.22 2.79 4.70
C SER A 94 -16.83 3.28 4.25
N PRO A 95 -16.63 3.61 2.96
CA PRO A 95 -15.38 4.19 2.48
C PRO A 95 -15.02 5.51 3.18
N ILE A 96 -16.04 6.28 3.58
CA ILE A 96 -15.88 7.56 4.27
C ILE A 96 -15.29 7.33 5.66
N ASP A 97 -15.87 6.42 6.44
CA ASP A 97 -15.40 6.09 7.79
C ASP A 97 -13.98 5.50 7.75
N ALA A 98 -13.72 4.60 6.80
CA ALA A 98 -12.38 4.04 6.61
C ALA A 98 -11.33 5.13 6.30
N SER A 99 -11.69 6.11 5.47
CA SER A 99 -10.82 7.24 5.14
C SER A 99 -10.53 8.12 6.34
N ILE A 100 -11.54 8.41 7.16
CA ILE A 100 -11.39 9.22 8.40
C ILE A 100 -10.45 8.51 9.38
N VAL A 101 -10.64 7.22 9.60
CA VAL A 101 -9.78 6.43 10.49
C VAL A 101 -8.35 6.39 9.97
N THR A 102 -8.16 6.20 8.66
CA THR A 102 -6.82 6.19 8.04
C THR A 102 -6.10 7.52 8.18
N THR A 103 -6.82 8.65 8.15
CA THR A 103 -6.25 9.98 8.35
C THR A 103 -5.67 10.16 9.76
N THR A 104 -6.09 9.36 10.72
CA THR A 104 -5.57 9.39 12.09
C THR A 104 -4.18 8.71 12.20
N SER A 105 -3.82 7.86 11.24
CA SER A 105 -2.55 7.10 11.25
C SER A 105 -1.30 7.96 11.38
N PRO A 106 -1.13 9.09 10.67
CA PRO A 106 0.02 9.97 10.84
C PRO A 106 0.14 10.53 12.26
N ILE A 107 -0.98 10.86 12.88
CA ILE A 107 -1.01 11.41 14.25
C ILE A 107 -0.54 10.34 15.24
N ILE A 108 -1.06 9.13 15.12
CA ILE A 108 -0.64 8.00 15.98
C ILE A 108 0.85 7.69 15.77
N THR A 109 1.30 7.70 14.53
CA THR A 109 2.72 7.47 14.21
C THR A 109 3.62 8.51 14.84
N MET A 110 3.23 9.78 14.81
CA MET A 110 3.98 10.87 15.47
C MET A 110 4.05 10.69 16.98
N ILE A 111 2.96 10.29 17.61
CA ILE A 111 2.92 10.04 19.07
C ILE A 111 3.82 8.85 19.45
N VAL A 112 3.78 7.78 18.67
CA VAL A 112 4.57 6.57 18.93
C VAL A 112 6.06 6.79 18.64
N ALA A 113 6.40 7.64 17.66
CA ALA A 113 7.77 7.97 17.29
C ALA A 113 8.42 9.01 18.23
N ALA A 114 7.63 9.72 18.99
CA ALA A 114 8.14 10.68 19.98
C ALA A 114 8.62 9.97 21.24
#